data_f1d959c2d5f00755c881d81343250e47
#
_entry.id   f1d959c2d5f00755c881d81343250e47
#
_cell.length_a   1.000
_cell.length_b   1.000
_cell.length_c   1.000
_cell.angle_alpha   90.00
_cell.angle_beta   90.00
_cell.angle_gamma   90.00
#
_symmetry.space_group_name_H-M   'P 1'
#
loop_
_entity.id
_entity.type
_entity.pdbx_description
1 polymer ?
#
loop_
_entity_poly.entity_id
_entity_poly.type
_entity_poly.pdbx_seq_one_letter_code
_entity_poly.pdbx_strand_id
1 'polypeptide(L)'
;LNAGCIEDRKVYVLGGIGINLEHYKYSPPPLEPISFIFIGRLLREKGIYEFIAAAKNIKERFEGVTFNVLGNIDPANPGSLKQNELDTIIKEEIINYVGYVNDVSHWLSKSSVFVLPSYREGFPRSTQEAMAIGRAVITTDVPGCRDTVVNNSNGFLIQRWSSDALAEAMEKFILSKELI
;
A
#
# COMPACT_ATOMS: atom_id res chain seq x y z
N LEU A 1 -6.63 -20.99 -19.95
CA LEU A 1 -5.59 -21.94 -20.41
C LEU A 1 -6.00 -22.74 -21.67
N ASN A 2 -6.82 -22.15 -22.56
CA ASN A 2 -7.32 -22.82 -23.76
C ASN A 2 -6.39 -22.74 -24.98
N ALA A 3 -5.09 -22.50 -24.79
CA ALA A 3 -4.14 -22.41 -25.91
C ALA A 3 -3.50 -23.75 -26.30
N GLY A 4 -3.92 -24.88 -25.73
CA GLY A 4 -3.51 -26.23 -26.12
C GLY A 4 -2.02 -26.59 -25.94
N CYS A 5 -1.23 -25.73 -25.28
CA CYS A 5 0.21 -25.91 -25.17
C CYS A 5 0.65 -26.76 -23.98
N ILE A 6 -0.19 -26.88 -22.93
CA ILE A 6 0.12 -27.67 -21.72
C ILE A 6 -1.13 -28.38 -21.27
N GLU A 7 -1.00 -29.68 -20.91
CA GLU A 7 -2.09 -30.44 -20.33
C GLU A 7 -2.43 -29.93 -18.94
N ASP A 8 -3.73 -29.73 -18.62
CA ASP A 8 -4.21 -29.20 -17.34
C ASP A 8 -3.64 -29.92 -16.11
N ARG A 9 -3.45 -31.26 -16.20
CA ARG A 9 -2.82 -32.07 -15.13
C ARG A 9 -1.35 -31.69 -14.81
N LYS A 10 -0.70 -30.93 -15.71
CA LYS A 10 0.69 -30.46 -15.56
C LYS A 10 0.76 -29.00 -15.07
N VAL A 11 -0.40 -28.40 -14.78
CA VAL A 11 -0.49 -27.01 -14.33
C VAL A 11 -0.91 -26.98 -12.87
N TYR A 12 -0.13 -26.30 -12.05
CA TYR A 12 -0.47 -26.01 -10.67
C TYR A 12 -0.51 -24.50 -10.45
N VAL A 13 -1.65 -23.99 -9.97
CA VAL A 13 -1.82 -22.55 -9.66
C VAL A 13 -1.48 -22.32 -8.20
N LEU A 14 -0.38 -21.62 -7.94
CA LEU A 14 0.10 -21.34 -6.58
C LEU A 14 -0.65 -20.20 -5.88
N GLY A 15 -1.44 -19.39 -6.62
CA GLY A 15 -2.07 -18.17 -6.06
C GLY A 15 -1.06 -17.04 -5.89
N GLY A 16 -0.06 -17.21 -5.05
CA GLY A 16 1.04 -16.27 -4.83
C GLY A 16 2.34 -16.97 -4.48
N ILE A 17 3.46 -16.25 -4.54
CA ILE A 17 4.79 -16.81 -4.25
C ILE A 17 5.07 -16.97 -2.74
N GLY A 18 4.18 -16.41 -1.88
CA GLY A 18 4.40 -16.39 -0.44
C GLY A 18 5.53 -15.46 0.02
N ILE A 19 5.74 -15.42 1.33
CA ILE A 19 6.78 -14.63 1.98
C ILE A 19 7.43 -15.42 3.10
N ASN A 20 8.60 -14.98 3.55
CA ASN A 20 9.29 -15.57 4.70
C ASN A 20 8.76 -14.99 6.01
N LEU A 21 7.95 -15.77 6.76
CA LEU A 21 7.37 -15.35 8.03
C LEU A 21 8.39 -15.20 9.16
N GLU A 22 9.58 -15.81 9.06
CA GLU A 22 10.67 -15.58 10.01
C GLU A 22 11.25 -14.16 9.90
N HIS A 23 11.19 -13.57 8.69
CA HIS A 23 11.63 -12.21 8.45
C HIS A 23 10.52 -11.18 8.73
N TYR A 24 9.27 -11.51 8.39
CA TYR A 24 8.09 -10.65 8.60
C TYR A 24 7.28 -11.14 9.81
N LYS A 25 7.87 -11.03 11.01
CA LYS A 25 7.22 -11.46 12.25
C LYS A 25 6.15 -10.48 12.66
N TYR A 26 5.04 -11.02 13.15
CA TYR A 26 3.97 -10.21 13.74
C TYR A 26 4.49 -9.26 14.81
N SER A 27 4.03 -8.03 14.77
CA SER A 27 4.19 -7.04 15.82
C SER A 27 2.90 -6.24 15.98
N PRO A 28 2.50 -5.87 17.22
CA PRO A 28 1.34 -5.01 17.42
C PRO A 28 1.47 -3.71 16.61
N PRO A 29 0.41 -3.27 15.92
CA PRO A 29 0.45 -2.00 15.18
C PRO A 29 0.54 -0.81 16.15
N PRO A 30 1.32 0.23 15.83
CA PRO A 30 1.27 1.48 16.57
C PRO A 30 -0.08 2.17 16.36
N LEU A 31 -0.69 2.67 17.44
CA LEU A 31 -1.97 3.36 17.41
C LEU A 31 -1.83 4.87 17.56
N GLU A 32 -0.65 5.37 17.93
CA GLU A 32 -0.33 6.80 18.07
C GLU A 32 1.15 7.07 17.82
N PRO A 33 1.51 7.99 16.91
CA PRO A 33 0.60 8.57 15.91
C PRO A 33 0.13 7.50 14.91
N ILE A 34 -1.09 7.64 14.38
CA ILE A 34 -1.52 6.76 13.29
C ILE A 34 -0.66 7.06 12.07
N SER A 35 -0.10 6.00 11.49
CA SER A 35 0.77 6.13 10.33
C SER A 35 0.34 5.21 9.18
N PHE A 36 0.18 5.83 8.02
CA PHE A 36 -0.06 5.14 6.75
C PHE A 36 1.26 4.97 6.01
N ILE A 37 1.47 3.80 5.41
CA ILE A 37 2.69 3.52 4.65
C ILE A 37 2.36 3.02 3.25
N PHE A 38 2.99 3.63 2.25
CA PHE A 38 3.03 3.18 0.85
C PHE A 38 4.40 2.58 0.56
N ILE A 39 4.43 1.40 -0.07
CA ILE A 39 5.68 0.73 -0.45
C ILE A 39 5.58 0.25 -1.89
N GLY A 40 6.42 0.83 -2.75
CA GLY A 40 6.47 0.47 -4.16
C GLY A 40 7.19 1.52 -5.00
N ARG A 41 7.41 1.21 -6.28
CA ARG A 41 7.89 2.23 -7.23
C ARG A 41 6.89 3.39 -7.28
N LEU A 42 7.38 4.62 -7.35
CA LEU A 42 6.55 5.83 -7.36
C LEU A 42 5.90 6.04 -8.73
N LEU A 43 5.04 5.09 -9.11
CA LEU A 43 4.37 5.06 -10.41
C LEU A 43 2.89 5.37 -10.27
N ARG A 44 2.33 6.01 -11.28
CA ARG A 44 0.88 6.24 -11.41
C ARG A 44 0.09 4.94 -11.26
N GLU A 45 0.53 3.89 -11.93
CA GLU A 45 -0.13 2.57 -11.87
C GLU A 45 -0.07 1.90 -10.50
N LYS A 46 0.81 2.35 -9.60
CA LYS A 46 0.87 1.94 -8.19
C LYS A 46 0.00 2.82 -7.29
N GLY A 47 -0.63 3.86 -7.84
CA GLY A 47 -1.54 4.74 -7.13
C GLY A 47 -0.85 5.77 -6.25
N ILE A 48 0.41 6.14 -6.57
CA ILE A 48 1.14 7.12 -5.75
C ILE A 48 0.46 8.49 -5.74
N TYR A 49 -0.15 8.90 -6.84
CA TYR A 49 -0.86 10.18 -6.92
C TYR A 49 -2.13 10.18 -6.05
N GLU A 50 -2.88 9.09 -6.04
CA GLU A 50 -4.05 8.91 -5.18
C GLU A 50 -3.64 8.90 -3.70
N PHE A 51 -2.52 8.24 -3.38
CA PHE A 51 -1.99 8.24 -2.02
C PHE A 51 -1.62 9.65 -1.55
N ILE A 52 -0.91 10.44 -2.37
CA ILE A 52 -0.51 11.81 -2.03
C ILE A 52 -1.74 12.72 -1.90
N ALA A 53 -2.70 12.63 -2.82
CA ALA A 53 -3.93 13.43 -2.77
C ALA A 53 -4.77 13.10 -1.52
N ALA A 54 -4.91 11.82 -1.19
CA ALA A 54 -5.59 11.39 0.04
C ALA A 54 -4.84 11.86 1.29
N ALA A 55 -3.50 11.76 1.32
CA ALA A 55 -2.68 12.24 2.43
C ALA A 55 -2.87 13.73 2.67
N LYS A 56 -2.91 14.54 1.60
CA LYS A 56 -3.17 15.98 1.68
C LYS A 56 -4.56 16.26 2.27
N ASN A 57 -5.59 15.61 1.76
CA ASN A 57 -6.97 15.74 2.25
C ASN A 57 -7.08 15.38 3.74
N ILE A 58 -6.43 14.29 4.18
CA ILE A 58 -6.45 13.88 5.60
C ILE A 58 -5.71 14.90 6.47
N LYS A 59 -4.54 15.40 6.06
CA LYS A 59 -3.77 16.38 6.85
C LYS A 59 -4.49 17.72 7.02
N GLU A 60 -5.35 18.11 6.09
CA GLU A 60 -6.18 19.30 6.22
C GLU A 60 -7.27 19.17 7.31
N ARG A 61 -7.61 17.94 7.71
CA ARG A 61 -8.72 17.64 8.65
C ARG A 61 -8.28 16.99 9.96
N PHE A 62 -7.14 16.32 9.97
CA PHE A 62 -6.67 15.54 11.11
C PHE A 62 -5.20 15.85 11.42
N GLU A 63 -4.92 16.22 12.65
CA GLU A 63 -3.56 16.41 13.16
C GLU A 63 -2.96 15.08 13.65
N GLY A 64 -1.62 15.01 13.71
CA GLY A 64 -0.92 13.85 14.29
C GLY A 64 -0.96 12.59 13.45
N VAL A 65 -1.34 12.67 12.16
CA VAL A 65 -1.30 11.55 11.22
C VAL A 65 -0.07 11.65 10.32
N THR A 66 0.61 10.53 10.10
CA THR A 66 1.82 10.48 9.29
C THR A 66 1.66 9.61 8.06
N PHE A 67 2.34 9.98 6.97
CA PHE A 67 2.28 9.29 5.68
C PHE A 67 3.70 8.98 5.22
N ASN A 68 4.11 7.71 5.29
CA ASN A 68 5.43 7.26 4.88
C ASN A 68 5.40 6.71 3.46
N VAL A 69 6.38 7.08 2.65
CA VAL A 69 6.52 6.59 1.28
C VAL A 69 7.89 5.97 1.07
N LEU A 70 7.90 4.69 0.76
CA LEU A 70 9.09 3.91 0.47
C LEU A 70 9.12 3.49 -1.00
N GLY A 71 10.25 3.70 -1.63
CA GLY A 71 10.52 3.32 -3.02
C GLY A 71 11.16 4.44 -3.81
N ASN A 72 11.47 4.15 -5.06
CA ASN A 72 12.17 5.10 -5.92
C ASN A 72 11.27 5.59 -7.07
N ILE A 73 11.60 6.79 -7.55
CA ILE A 73 11.24 7.24 -8.89
C ILE A 73 11.90 6.30 -9.90
N ASP A 74 11.21 6.04 -11.00
CA ASP A 74 11.70 5.30 -12.15
C ASP A 74 11.75 6.25 -13.37
N PRO A 75 12.86 6.97 -13.60
CA PRO A 75 12.93 8.01 -14.65
C PRO A 75 12.69 7.48 -16.06
N ALA A 76 12.89 6.16 -16.28
CA ALA A 76 12.65 5.52 -17.56
C ALA A 76 11.16 5.23 -17.81
N ASN A 77 10.31 5.30 -16.77
CA ASN A 77 8.89 5.04 -16.88
C ASN A 77 8.11 6.36 -17.00
N PRO A 78 7.36 6.60 -18.10
CA PRO A 78 6.60 7.84 -18.26
C PRO A 78 5.48 8.04 -17.23
N GLY A 79 5.04 6.98 -16.56
CA GLY A 79 4.07 7.04 -15.46
C GLY A 79 4.67 7.32 -14.09
N SER A 80 5.99 7.51 -14.01
CA SER A 80 6.66 7.80 -12.73
C SER A 80 6.38 9.22 -12.24
N LEU A 81 6.28 9.36 -10.92
CA LEU A 81 6.34 10.66 -10.27
C LEU A 81 7.65 11.36 -10.66
N LYS A 82 7.59 12.65 -10.98
CA LYS A 82 8.78 13.41 -11.38
C LYS A 82 9.50 13.96 -10.15
N GLN A 83 10.81 14.17 -10.27
CA GLN A 83 11.62 14.66 -9.14
C GLN A 83 11.10 16.00 -8.60
N ASN A 84 10.78 16.96 -9.47
CA ASN A 84 10.27 18.26 -9.05
C ASN A 84 8.90 18.20 -8.36
N GLU A 85 8.04 17.23 -8.73
CA GLU A 85 6.78 16.98 -8.03
C GLU A 85 7.05 16.42 -6.62
N LEU A 86 7.95 15.44 -6.51
CA LEU A 86 8.35 14.86 -5.22
C LEU A 86 8.97 15.92 -4.30
N ASP A 87 9.87 16.75 -4.81
CA ASP A 87 10.51 17.83 -4.03
C ASP A 87 9.48 18.83 -3.47
N THR A 88 8.45 19.12 -4.26
CA THR A 88 7.35 19.99 -3.83
C THR A 88 6.53 19.32 -2.71
N ILE A 89 6.17 18.07 -2.87
CA ILE A 89 5.37 17.28 -1.91
C ILE A 89 6.11 17.13 -0.57
N ILE A 90 7.44 16.93 -0.62
CA ILE A 90 8.30 16.88 0.57
C ILE A 90 8.35 18.25 1.25
N LYS A 91 8.53 19.33 0.49
CA LYS A 91 8.59 20.70 1.01
C LYS A 91 7.27 21.14 1.66
N GLU A 92 6.13 20.67 1.14
CA GLU A 92 4.81 20.87 1.72
C GLU A 92 4.52 19.93 2.90
N GLU A 93 5.48 19.09 3.28
CA GLU A 93 5.37 18.12 4.39
C GLU A 93 4.15 17.17 4.29
N ILE A 94 3.66 16.92 3.06
CA ILE A 94 2.51 16.04 2.84
C ILE A 94 2.86 14.60 3.20
N ILE A 95 4.07 14.15 2.83
CA ILE A 95 4.58 12.81 3.09
C ILE A 95 5.98 12.85 3.72
N ASN A 96 6.31 11.80 4.45
CA ASN A 96 7.68 11.47 4.83
C ASN A 96 8.27 10.52 3.77
N TYR A 97 9.06 11.07 2.86
CA TYR A 97 9.71 10.29 1.82
C TYR A 97 11.00 9.66 2.34
N VAL A 98 11.03 8.34 2.37
CA VAL A 98 12.16 7.56 2.90
C VAL A 98 13.12 7.10 1.78
N GLY A 99 12.59 6.97 0.56
CA GLY A 99 13.34 6.39 -0.55
C GLY A 99 13.35 4.86 -0.54
N TYR A 100 14.34 4.28 -1.22
CA TYR A 100 14.53 2.82 -1.23
C TYR A 100 15.15 2.35 0.09
N VAL A 101 14.62 1.27 0.63
CA VAL A 101 15.15 0.63 1.85
C VAL A 101 15.35 -0.86 1.62
N ASN A 102 16.35 -1.44 2.28
CA ASN A 102 16.60 -2.88 2.27
C ASN A 102 15.72 -3.60 3.32
N ASP A 103 15.45 -2.94 4.44
CA ASP A 103 14.63 -3.50 5.52
C ASP A 103 13.23 -2.89 5.54
N VAL A 104 12.36 -3.47 4.73
CA VAL A 104 10.93 -3.11 4.65
C VAL A 104 10.20 -3.52 5.93
N SER A 105 10.61 -4.63 6.56
CA SER A 105 9.99 -5.16 7.78
C SER A 105 10.03 -4.15 8.93
N HIS A 106 11.17 -3.45 9.10
CA HIS A 106 11.33 -2.39 10.09
C HIS A 106 10.32 -1.24 9.90
N TRP A 107 10.10 -0.81 8.67
CA TRP A 107 9.15 0.27 8.38
C TRP A 107 7.70 -0.16 8.53
N LEU A 108 7.38 -1.37 8.09
CA LEU A 108 6.05 -1.95 8.31
C LEU A 108 5.74 -2.09 9.79
N SER A 109 6.69 -2.55 10.61
CA SER A 109 6.47 -2.70 12.06
C SER A 109 6.18 -1.39 12.78
N LYS A 110 6.65 -0.25 12.23
CA LYS A 110 6.43 1.11 12.75
C LYS A 110 5.22 1.82 12.14
N SER A 111 4.48 1.17 11.27
CA SER A 111 3.32 1.75 10.60
C SER A 111 2.04 1.11 11.10
N SER A 112 0.94 1.87 11.11
CA SER A 112 -0.38 1.38 11.55
C SER A 112 -1.11 0.66 10.41
N VAL A 113 -1.14 1.26 9.22
CA VAL A 113 -1.91 0.79 8.08
C VAL A 113 -1.05 0.81 6.82
N PHE A 114 -1.05 -0.28 6.08
CA PHE A 114 -0.42 -0.37 4.76
C PHE A 114 -1.41 0.03 3.66
N VAL A 115 -0.93 0.80 2.68
CA VAL A 115 -1.75 1.34 1.60
C VAL A 115 -1.12 1.07 0.24
N LEU A 116 -1.86 0.39 -0.64
CA LEU A 116 -1.45 0.12 -2.01
C LEU A 116 -2.63 0.32 -2.97
N PRO A 117 -2.90 1.57 -3.44
CA PRO A 117 -4.03 1.88 -4.32
C PRO A 117 -3.71 1.61 -5.79
N SER A 118 -3.10 0.45 -6.07
CA SER A 118 -2.65 0.06 -7.41
C SER A 118 -3.80 -0.14 -8.40
N TYR A 119 -3.55 0.18 -9.66
CA TYR A 119 -4.52 -0.03 -10.74
C TYR A 119 -4.56 -1.46 -11.27
N ARG A 120 -3.48 -2.20 -11.07
CA ARG A 120 -3.33 -3.61 -11.49
C ARG A 120 -2.17 -4.26 -10.74
N GLU A 121 -2.40 -5.46 -10.23
CA GLU A 121 -1.38 -6.33 -9.62
C GLU A 121 -1.61 -7.78 -10.06
N GLY A 122 -0.56 -8.60 -9.97
CA GLY A 122 -0.70 -10.05 -10.04
C GLY A 122 -1.14 -10.61 -8.69
N PHE A 123 -0.26 -10.50 -7.69
CA PHE A 123 -0.50 -10.78 -6.28
C PHE A 123 0.56 -10.00 -5.48
N PRO A 124 0.25 -8.80 -4.97
CA PRO A 124 1.25 -7.85 -4.50
C PRO A 124 2.01 -8.38 -3.28
N ARG A 125 3.32 -8.47 -3.41
CA ARG A 125 4.20 -8.98 -2.35
C ARG A 125 4.20 -8.06 -1.13
N SER A 126 4.23 -6.74 -1.34
CA SER A 126 4.22 -5.76 -0.25
C SER A 126 2.96 -5.83 0.61
N THR A 127 1.81 -6.20 0.03
CA THR A 127 0.58 -6.47 0.80
C THR A 127 0.72 -7.71 1.67
N GLN A 128 1.29 -8.79 1.14
CA GLN A 128 1.54 -10.01 1.92
C GLN A 128 2.51 -9.75 3.09
N GLU A 129 3.57 -8.97 2.83
CA GLU A 129 4.56 -8.56 3.83
C GLU A 129 3.90 -7.74 4.96
N ALA A 130 3.05 -6.79 4.60
CA ALA A 130 2.31 -5.97 5.56
C ALA A 130 1.34 -6.80 6.42
N MET A 131 0.58 -7.71 5.80
CA MET A 131 -0.35 -8.60 6.50
C MET A 131 0.36 -9.55 7.44
N ALA A 132 1.53 -10.08 7.08
CA ALA A 132 2.31 -10.97 7.94
C ALA A 132 2.79 -10.27 9.21
N ILE A 133 3.14 -8.99 9.12
CA ILE A 133 3.50 -8.17 10.29
C ILE A 133 2.27 -7.77 11.11
N GLY A 134 1.05 -7.99 10.59
CA GLY A 134 -0.20 -7.65 11.25
C GLY A 134 -0.70 -6.26 10.92
N ARG A 135 -0.39 -5.71 9.76
CA ARG A 135 -0.92 -4.40 9.34
C ARG A 135 -2.27 -4.57 8.67
N ALA A 136 -3.23 -3.74 9.05
CA ALA A 136 -4.43 -3.55 8.25
C ALA A 136 -4.07 -2.98 6.87
N VAL A 137 -4.85 -3.30 5.86
CA VAL A 137 -4.53 -2.97 4.47
C VAL A 137 -5.63 -2.14 3.83
N ILE A 138 -5.27 -1.06 3.13
CA ILE A 138 -6.15 -0.40 2.16
C ILE A 138 -5.60 -0.69 0.76
N THR A 139 -6.40 -1.30 -0.09
CA THR A 139 -6.03 -1.55 -1.49
C THR A 139 -7.24 -1.43 -2.42
N THR A 140 -7.00 -1.45 -3.72
CA THR A 140 -8.06 -1.30 -4.71
C THR A 140 -8.79 -2.62 -4.98
N ASP A 141 -10.07 -2.53 -5.33
CA ASP A 141 -10.88 -3.66 -5.78
C ASP A 141 -10.56 -4.03 -7.25
N VAL A 142 -9.35 -4.52 -7.46
CA VAL A 142 -8.86 -5.03 -8.76
C VAL A 142 -8.28 -6.42 -8.59
N PRO A 143 -8.20 -7.23 -9.67
CA PRO A 143 -7.55 -8.54 -9.61
C PRO A 143 -6.14 -8.45 -9.02
N GLY A 144 -5.77 -9.43 -8.23
CA GLY A 144 -4.51 -9.48 -7.49
C GLY A 144 -4.54 -8.71 -6.17
N CYS A 145 -5.05 -7.47 -6.16
CA CYS A 145 -5.24 -6.70 -4.92
C CYS A 145 -6.38 -7.29 -4.07
N ARG A 146 -7.58 -7.46 -4.65
CA ARG A 146 -8.74 -8.03 -3.94
C ARG A 146 -8.52 -9.43 -3.41
N ASP A 147 -7.60 -10.17 -4.03
CA ASP A 147 -7.30 -11.55 -3.63
C ASP A 147 -6.50 -11.60 -2.32
N THR A 148 -5.98 -10.46 -1.86
CA THR A 148 -5.22 -10.34 -0.61
C THR A 148 -6.06 -9.80 0.56
N VAL A 149 -7.19 -9.14 0.31
CA VAL A 149 -7.96 -8.45 1.34
C VAL A 149 -9.40 -8.97 1.39
N VAL A 150 -9.83 -9.40 2.57
CA VAL A 150 -11.24 -9.62 2.89
C VAL A 150 -11.81 -8.31 3.41
N ASN A 151 -12.62 -7.65 2.56
CA ASN A 151 -13.15 -6.32 2.86
C ASN A 151 -13.88 -6.26 4.22
N ASN A 152 -13.60 -5.23 5.01
CA ASN A 152 -14.09 -5.03 6.39
C ASN A 152 -13.62 -6.09 7.40
N SER A 153 -12.63 -6.93 7.08
CA SER A 153 -12.08 -7.92 8.00
C SER A 153 -10.60 -7.67 8.30
N ASN A 154 -9.75 -7.70 7.28
CA ASN A 154 -8.32 -7.41 7.42
C ASN A 154 -7.89 -6.14 6.69
N GLY A 155 -8.85 -5.34 6.23
CA GLY A 155 -8.62 -4.08 5.53
C GLY A 155 -9.83 -3.63 4.72
N PHE A 156 -9.59 -2.65 3.86
CA PHE A 156 -10.61 -2.07 2.99
C PHE A 156 -10.25 -2.21 1.51
N LEU A 157 -11.24 -2.59 0.71
CA LEU A 157 -11.20 -2.53 -0.73
C LEU A 157 -11.85 -1.22 -1.21
N ILE A 158 -11.11 -0.44 -1.98
CA ILE A 158 -11.58 0.84 -2.52
C ILE A 158 -11.67 0.82 -4.04
N GLN A 159 -12.44 1.74 -4.59
CA GLN A 159 -12.47 1.96 -6.03
C GLN A 159 -11.10 2.49 -6.51
N ARG A 160 -10.59 1.92 -7.62
CA ARG A 160 -9.37 2.46 -8.25
C ARG A 160 -9.57 3.88 -8.76
N TRP A 161 -8.49 4.67 -8.85
CA TRP A 161 -8.47 6.06 -9.33
C TRP A 161 -9.29 7.03 -8.47
N SER A 162 -9.53 6.70 -7.23
CA SER A 162 -10.28 7.54 -6.31
C SER A 162 -9.46 7.87 -5.07
N SER A 163 -8.90 9.07 -5.05
CA SER A 163 -8.27 9.64 -3.86
C SER A 163 -9.27 9.88 -2.73
N ASP A 164 -10.52 10.19 -3.08
CA ASP A 164 -11.59 10.42 -2.10
C ASP A 164 -11.97 9.13 -1.39
N ALA A 165 -12.20 8.03 -2.13
CA ALA A 165 -12.46 6.73 -1.54
C ALA A 165 -11.28 6.24 -0.68
N LEU A 166 -10.04 6.57 -1.08
CA LEU A 166 -8.85 6.28 -0.28
C LEU A 166 -8.83 7.10 1.01
N ALA A 167 -9.12 8.40 0.94
CA ALA A 167 -9.19 9.27 2.12
C ALA A 167 -10.30 8.82 3.08
N GLU A 168 -11.49 8.45 2.59
CA GLU A 168 -12.59 7.89 3.39
C GLU A 168 -12.18 6.60 4.11
N ALA A 169 -11.44 5.71 3.43
CA ALA A 169 -10.94 4.49 4.05
C ALA A 169 -9.88 4.77 5.13
N MET A 170 -8.99 5.75 4.90
CA MET A 170 -8.01 6.21 5.90
C MET A 170 -8.70 6.81 7.12
N GLU A 171 -9.73 7.64 6.91
CA GLU A 171 -10.51 8.29 7.97
C GLU A 171 -11.15 7.27 8.92
N LYS A 172 -11.64 6.14 8.42
CA LYS A 172 -12.19 5.08 9.26
C LYS A 172 -11.17 4.57 10.29
N PHE A 173 -9.92 4.36 9.89
CA PHE A 173 -8.86 3.95 10.81
C PHE A 173 -8.46 5.05 11.80
N ILE A 174 -8.57 6.32 11.42
CA ILE A 174 -8.27 7.46 12.29
C ILE A 174 -9.35 7.58 13.39
N LEU A 175 -10.62 7.43 13.00
CA LEU A 175 -11.75 7.57 13.91
C LEU A 175 -12.00 6.33 14.77
N SER A 176 -11.59 5.15 14.31
CA SER A 176 -11.84 3.85 14.95
C SER A 176 -10.56 3.01 14.97
N LYS A 177 -9.72 3.24 16.01
CA LYS A 177 -8.42 2.57 16.17
C LYS A 177 -8.54 1.06 16.35
N GLU A 178 -9.70 0.57 16.78
CA GLU A 178 -10.03 -0.86 16.89
C GLU A 178 -10.05 -1.59 15.54
N LEU A 179 -10.02 -0.86 14.43
CA LEU A 179 -9.92 -1.42 13.08
C LEU A 179 -8.47 -1.70 12.65
N ILE A 180 -7.50 -1.20 13.41
CA ILE A 180 -6.05 -1.37 13.16
C ILE A 180 -5.56 -2.68 13.85
#